data_377d94cf52bad2b3ffe0e011e6a88e7d
#
_entry.id   377d94cf52bad2b3ffe0e011e6a88e7d
#
_cell.length_a   1.000
_cell.length_b   1.000
_cell.length_c   1.000
_cell.angle_alpha   90.00
_cell.angle_beta   90.00
_cell.angle_gamma   90.00
#
_symmetry.space_group_name_H-M   'P 1'
#
loop_
_entity.id
_entity.type
_entity.pdbx_description
1 polymer ?
#
loop_
_entity_poly.entity_id
_entity_poly.type
_entity_poly.pdbx_seq_one_letter_code
_entity_poly.pdbx_strand_id
1 'polypeptide(L)'
;LEFPFVWKCAQFGYDGNGVKICRSALDLVKLPDVECIAEEMVPFKNELAVIVARSVSGEVKTYPVVEMEFHPEANQVEYVICPARIDEKVAQKATEVALKVSEAFHHVGLLAVEMFQTEDDEILVNEVAPRPHNSGHYSIEASYTSQFENHLRAILNLPLGNTDSKVAGIMVNLVGEEGYSGQVVYENIEKIMAIDGVTPHIYGKRETRPFRKM
;
A
#
# COMPACT_ATOMS: atom_id res chain seq x y z
N LEU A 1 -12.78 -20.32 -13.73
CA LEU A 1 -13.13 -19.44 -12.63
C LEU A 1 -14.65 -19.36 -12.51
N GLU A 2 -15.15 -19.39 -11.28
CA GLU A 2 -16.56 -19.17 -10.97
C GLU A 2 -16.79 -17.70 -10.55
N PHE A 3 -18.02 -17.21 -10.71
CA PHE A 3 -18.35 -15.88 -10.19
C PHE A 3 -18.58 -15.91 -8.67
N PRO A 4 -18.21 -14.85 -7.94
CA PRO A 4 -17.47 -13.68 -8.41
C PRO A 4 -15.96 -13.96 -8.57
N PHE A 5 -15.32 -13.24 -9.49
CA PHE A 5 -13.87 -13.23 -9.63
C PHE A 5 -13.35 -11.81 -9.89
N VAL A 6 -12.05 -11.60 -9.73
CA VAL A 6 -11.42 -10.30 -9.95
C VAL A 6 -10.72 -10.31 -11.31
N TRP A 7 -11.10 -9.37 -12.17
CA TRP A 7 -10.41 -9.08 -13.42
C TRP A 7 -9.39 -7.96 -13.19
N LYS A 8 -8.14 -8.19 -13.62
CA LYS A 8 -7.07 -7.19 -13.54
C LYS A 8 -6.42 -7.00 -14.91
N CYS A 9 -6.25 -5.75 -15.31
CA CYS A 9 -5.49 -5.40 -16.50
C CYS A 9 -4.02 -5.82 -16.33
N ALA A 10 -3.42 -6.48 -17.31
CA ALA A 10 -2.04 -6.94 -17.23
C ALA A 10 -1.02 -5.80 -17.24
N GLN A 11 -1.40 -4.61 -17.75
CA GLN A 11 -0.53 -3.44 -17.83
C GLN A 11 -1.29 -2.16 -17.49
N PHE A 12 -0.56 -1.17 -16.99
CA PHE A 12 -1.08 0.18 -16.68
C PHE A 12 -2.16 0.24 -15.60
N GLY A 13 -2.31 -0.81 -14.78
CA GLY A 13 -3.14 -0.76 -13.56
C GLY A 13 -2.45 0.05 -12.46
N TYR A 14 -3.19 0.92 -11.77
CA TYR A 14 -2.72 1.67 -10.59
C TYR A 14 -3.90 2.20 -9.78
N ASP A 15 -3.75 2.29 -8.47
CA ASP A 15 -4.74 2.88 -7.55
C ASP A 15 -6.18 2.40 -7.84
N GLY A 16 -6.39 1.07 -7.97
CA GLY A 16 -7.70 0.47 -8.29
C GLY A 16 -8.16 0.63 -9.75
N ASN A 17 -7.47 1.44 -10.57
CA ASN A 17 -7.71 1.50 -12.00
C ASN A 17 -7.22 0.21 -12.68
N GLY A 18 -8.07 -0.38 -13.53
CA GLY A 18 -7.75 -1.65 -14.18
C GLY A 18 -8.07 -2.89 -13.33
N VAL A 19 -8.79 -2.73 -12.23
CA VAL A 19 -9.32 -3.83 -11.41
C VAL A 19 -10.85 -3.77 -11.41
N LYS A 20 -11.50 -4.91 -11.65
CA LYS A 20 -12.97 -5.02 -11.61
C LYS A 20 -13.40 -6.36 -11.01
N ILE A 21 -14.35 -6.31 -10.11
CA ILE A 21 -15.03 -7.50 -9.61
C ILE A 21 -16.14 -7.87 -10.58
N CYS A 22 -16.00 -9.03 -11.19
CA CYS A 22 -17.00 -9.61 -12.08
C CYS A 22 -17.93 -10.51 -11.28
N ARG A 23 -19.18 -10.12 -11.13
CA ARG A 23 -20.20 -10.86 -10.38
C ARG A 23 -21.10 -11.69 -11.28
N SER A 24 -21.10 -11.40 -12.59
CA SER A 24 -21.95 -12.07 -13.58
C SER A 24 -21.35 -11.96 -14.97
N ALA A 25 -21.90 -12.73 -15.91
CA ALA A 25 -21.52 -12.65 -17.33
C ALA A 25 -21.79 -11.25 -17.94
N LEU A 26 -22.71 -10.47 -17.39
CA LEU A 26 -22.99 -9.11 -17.85
C LEU A 26 -21.85 -8.14 -17.54
N ASP A 27 -21.05 -8.42 -16.52
CA ASP A 27 -19.90 -7.59 -16.18
C ASP A 27 -18.79 -7.76 -17.21
N LEU A 28 -18.66 -8.95 -17.80
CA LEU A 28 -17.64 -9.23 -18.84
C LEU A 28 -17.83 -8.37 -20.08
N VAL A 29 -19.07 -8.08 -20.46
CA VAL A 29 -19.37 -7.27 -21.66
C VAL A 29 -18.88 -5.82 -21.51
N LYS A 30 -18.68 -5.37 -20.26
CA LYS A 30 -18.23 -4.01 -19.94
C LYS A 30 -16.71 -3.92 -19.78
N LEU A 31 -16.00 -5.04 -19.83
CA LEU A 31 -14.54 -5.03 -19.71
C LEU A 31 -13.89 -4.53 -21.01
N PRO A 32 -12.80 -3.79 -20.91
CA PRO A 32 -12.03 -3.43 -22.11
C PRO A 32 -11.37 -4.68 -22.72
N ASP A 33 -11.22 -4.66 -24.04
CA ASP A 33 -10.50 -5.72 -24.79
C ASP A 33 -8.99 -5.48 -24.71
N VAL A 34 -8.41 -5.88 -23.59
CA VAL A 34 -6.98 -5.75 -23.30
C VAL A 34 -6.46 -7.02 -22.65
N GLU A 35 -5.15 -7.22 -22.71
CA GLU A 35 -4.51 -8.31 -21.97
C GLU A 35 -4.79 -8.19 -20.48
N CYS A 36 -5.24 -9.26 -19.87
CA CYS A 36 -5.70 -9.28 -18.49
C CYS A 36 -5.39 -10.61 -17.80
N ILE A 37 -5.48 -10.59 -16.48
CA ILE A 37 -5.52 -11.79 -15.65
C ILE A 37 -6.88 -11.84 -14.94
N ALA A 38 -7.31 -13.05 -14.60
CA ALA A 38 -8.49 -13.27 -13.80
C ALA A 38 -8.11 -14.10 -12.57
N GLU A 39 -8.44 -13.59 -11.41
CA GLU A 39 -8.09 -14.18 -10.12
C GLU A 39 -9.37 -14.60 -9.38
N GLU A 40 -9.28 -15.67 -8.60
CA GLU A 40 -10.34 -16.01 -7.65
C GLU A 40 -10.54 -14.87 -6.65
N MET A 41 -11.79 -14.57 -6.34
CA MET A 41 -12.10 -13.61 -5.30
C MET A 41 -11.78 -14.21 -3.93
N VAL A 42 -10.74 -13.70 -3.27
CA VAL A 42 -10.34 -14.16 -1.96
C VAL A 42 -11.26 -13.54 -0.89
N PRO A 43 -11.94 -14.34 -0.06
CA PRO A 43 -12.57 -13.83 1.15
C PRO A 43 -11.48 -13.52 2.17
N PHE A 44 -11.36 -12.26 2.54
CA PHE A 44 -10.34 -11.82 3.51
C PHE A 44 -10.99 -10.94 4.59
N LYS A 45 -10.37 -10.92 5.76
CA LYS A 45 -10.76 -10.05 6.86
C LYS A 45 -9.93 -8.78 6.97
N ASN A 46 -8.66 -8.84 6.57
CA ASN A 46 -7.75 -7.67 6.59
C ASN A 46 -6.89 -7.63 5.33
N GLU A 47 -6.60 -6.41 4.88
CA GLU A 47 -5.52 -6.16 3.93
C GLU A 47 -4.29 -5.67 4.67
N LEU A 48 -3.17 -6.34 4.45
CA LEU A 48 -1.90 -6.10 5.13
C LEU A 48 -0.81 -5.71 4.13
N ALA A 49 0.19 -4.98 4.60
CA ALA A 49 1.39 -4.77 3.81
C ALA A 49 2.65 -4.87 4.67
N VAL A 50 3.73 -5.34 4.04
CA VAL A 50 5.08 -5.31 4.60
C VAL A 50 6.02 -4.68 3.59
N ILE A 51 6.82 -3.72 4.04
CA ILE A 51 7.90 -3.16 3.23
C ILE A 51 9.20 -3.85 3.58
N VAL A 52 9.87 -4.36 2.56
CA VAL A 52 11.19 -4.97 2.65
C VAL A 52 12.21 -4.06 2.00
N ALA A 53 13.25 -3.69 2.75
CA ALA A 53 14.43 -3.02 2.24
C ALA A 53 15.55 -4.06 2.02
N ARG A 54 16.17 -4.07 0.84
CA ARG A 54 17.29 -4.97 0.50
C ARG A 54 18.40 -4.19 -0.18
N SER A 55 19.61 -4.27 0.39
CA SER A 55 20.79 -3.62 -0.17
C SER A 55 21.44 -4.44 -1.28
N VAL A 56 22.35 -3.82 -2.03
CA VAL A 56 23.18 -4.49 -3.05
C VAL A 56 24.01 -5.63 -2.44
N SER A 57 24.49 -5.45 -1.21
CA SER A 57 25.27 -6.48 -0.49
C SER A 57 24.41 -7.61 0.08
N GLY A 58 23.08 -7.52 -0.02
CA GLY A 58 22.16 -8.54 0.46
C GLY A 58 21.70 -8.35 1.91
N GLU A 59 22.03 -7.24 2.59
CA GLU A 59 21.41 -6.90 3.88
C GLU A 59 19.91 -6.68 3.66
N VAL A 60 19.08 -7.27 4.53
CA VAL A 60 17.61 -7.18 4.44
C VAL A 60 17.03 -6.71 5.76
N LYS A 61 16.09 -5.77 5.70
CA LYS A 61 15.27 -5.33 6.84
C LYS A 61 13.82 -5.18 6.42
N THR A 62 12.91 -5.49 7.32
CA THR A 62 11.47 -5.32 7.14
C THR A 62 10.94 -4.21 8.05
N TYR A 63 9.99 -3.45 7.57
CA TYR A 63 9.17 -2.59 8.42
C TYR A 63 8.09 -3.41 9.12
N PRO A 64 7.53 -2.92 10.25
CA PRO A 64 6.39 -3.55 10.88
C PRO A 64 5.24 -3.77 9.90
N VAL A 65 4.48 -4.85 10.11
CA VAL A 65 3.26 -5.11 9.33
C VAL A 65 2.28 -3.96 9.56
N VAL A 66 1.72 -3.46 8.49
CA VAL A 66 0.67 -2.45 8.52
C VAL A 66 -0.66 -3.03 8.04
N GLU A 67 -1.74 -2.49 8.56
CA GLU A 67 -3.10 -2.75 8.12
C GLU A 67 -3.55 -1.61 7.22
N MET A 68 -4.20 -1.96 6.11
CA MET A 68 -4.73 -1.01 5.15
C MET A 68 -6.25 -1.06 5.15
N GLU A 69 -6.87 0.09 5.37
CA GLU A 69 -8.31 0.25 5.23
C GLU A 69 -8.61 1.01 3.93
N PHE A 70 -9.54 0.48 3.15
CA PHE A 70 -9.90 1.02 1.84
C PHE A 70 -11.21 1.79 1.89
N HIS A 71 -11.26 2.88 1.15
CA HIS A 71 -12.51 3.60 0.95
C HIS A 71 -13.51 2.71 0.19
N PRO A 72 -14.73 2.51 0.71
CA PRO A 72 -15.66 1.50 0.18
C PRO A 72 -16.09 1.74 -1.27
N GLU A 73 -16.07 2.98 -1.74
CA GLU A 73 -16.52 3.35 -3.09
C GLU A 73 -15.34 3.59 -4.05
N ALA A 74 -14.23 4.17 -3.54
CA ALA A 74 -13.12 4.58 -4.38
C ALA A 74 -12.09 3.46 -4.65
N ASN A 75 -12.19 2.33 -3.95
CA ASN A 75 -11.23 1.22 -4.02
C ASN A 75 -9.77 1.69 -3.89
N GLN A 76 -9.54 2.64 -3.00
CA GLN A 76 -8.24 3.22 -2.68
C GLN A 76 -7.98 3.15 -1.18
N VAL A 77 -6.72 2.96 -0.81
CA VAL A 77 -6.31 3.01 0.60
C VAL A 77 -6.67 4.38 1.17
N GLU A 78 -7.48 4.39 2.21
CA GLU A 78 -7.83 5.57 2.99
C GLU A 78 -6.90 5.72 4.19
N TYR A 79 -6.73 4.63 4.95
CA TYR A 79 -5.87 4.59 6.14
C TYR A 79 -4.83 3.49 6.04
N VAL A 80 -3.65 3.77 6.60
CA VAL A 80 -2.61 2.78 6.89
C VAL A 80 -2.29 2.86 8.36
N ILE A 81 -2.48 1.78 9.08
CA ILE A 81 -2.32 1.70 10.54
C ILE A 81 -1.07 0.90 10.86
N CYS A 82 -0.15 1.49 11.60
CA CYS A 82 1.09 0.86 12.05
C CYS A 82 1.22 0.90 13.58
N PRO A 83 1.49 -0.23 14.25
CA PRO A 83 1.44 -1.60 13.72
C PRO A 83 0.01 -2.04 13.39
N ALA A 84 -0.12 -3.06 12.53
CA ALA A 84 -1.40 -3.68 12.23
C ALA A 84 -2.09 -4.23 13.49
N ARG A 85 -3.41 -4.18 13.56
CA ARG A 85 -4.24 -4.67 14.69
C ARG A 85 -4.51 -6.17 14.56
N ILE A 86 -3.45 -6.97 14.49
CA ILE A 86 -3.46 -8.41 14.27
C ILE A 86 -2.65 -9.15 15.34
N ASP A 87 -2.85 -10.45 15.45
CA ASP A 87 -2.05 -11.29 16.32
C ASP A 87 -0.57 -11.33 15.87
N GLU A 88 0.34 -11.41 16.85
CA GLU A 88 1.79 -11.47 16.59
C GLU A 88 2.17 -12.63 15.66
N LYS A 89 1.52 -13.80 15.78
CA LYS A 89 1.75 -14.93 14.89
C LYS A 89 1.40 -14.64 13.44
N VAL A 90 0.34 -13.87 13.22
CA VAL A 90 -0.08 -13.44 11.88
C VAL A 90 0.92 -12.42 11.32
N ALA A 91 1.36 -11.47 12.16
CA ALA A 91 2.38 -10.50 11.77
C ALA A 91 3.71 -11.18 11.39
N GLN A 92 4.12 -12.18 12.15
CA GLN A 92 5.31 -12.97 11.83
C GLN A 92 5.14 -13.70 10.49
N LYS A 93 4.00 -14.36 10.26
CA LYS A 93 3.67 -15.07 9.00
C LYS A 93 3.70 -14.11 7.80
N ALA A 94 3.09 -12.94 7.93
CA ALA A 94 3.11 -11.91 6.88
C ALA A 94 4.54 -11.44 6.56
N THR A 95 5.36 -11.23 7.58
CA THR A 95 6.76 -10.85 7.43
C THR A 95 7.56 -11.95 6.71
N GLU A 96 7.38 -13.23 7.09
CA GLU A 96 8.04 -14.36 6.44
C GLU A 96 7.65 -14.50 4.96
N VAL A 97 6.37 -14.28 4.64
CA VAL A 97 5.88 -14.28 3.24
C VAL A 97 6.54 -13.15 2.46
N ALA A 98 6.58 -11.93 3.01
CA ALA A 98 7.21 -10.79 2.35
C ALA A 98 8.72 -10.99 2.10
N LEU A 99 9.44 -11.61 3.05
CA LEU A 99 10.84 -11.97 2.88
C LEU A 99 11.06 -12.99 1.77
N LYS A 100 10.21 -14.04 1.68
CA LYS A 100 10.27 -15.03 0.60
C LYS A 100 10.02 -14.39 -0.76
N VAL A 101 9.04 -13.49 -0.86
CA VAL A 101 8.75 -12.74 -2.09
C VAL A 101 9.95 -11.87 -2.47
N SER A 102 10.53 -11.14 -1.52
CA SER A 102 11.72 -10.31 -1.73
C SER A 102 12.91 -11.13 -2.23
N GLU A 103 13.12 -12.31 -1.68
CA GLU A 103 14.18 -13.23 -2.10
C GLU A 103 13.95 -13.72 -3.53
N ALA A 104 12.73 -14.16 -3.85
CA ALA A 104 12.37 -14.67 -5.17
C ALA A 104 12.57 -13.63 -6.29
N PHE A 105 12.31 -12.36 -6.00
CA PHE A 105 12.52 -11.27 -6.95
C PHE A 105 13.97 -10.77 -7.03
N HIS A 106 14.83 -11.12 -6.08
CA HIS A 106 16.21 -10.61 -5.99
C HIS A 106 16.29 -9.08 -6.13
N HIS A 107 15.25 -8.36 -5.66
CA HIS A 107 15.19 -6.90 -5.81
C HIS A 107 16.28 -6.20 -4.99
N VAL A 108 16.63 -4.99 -5.39
CA VAL A 108 17.47 -4.05 -4.64
C VAL A 108 16.67 -2.75 -4.44
N GLY A 109 16.69 -2.21 -3.25
CA GLY A 109 15.88 -1.06 -2.87
C GLY A 109 14.71 -1.46 -1.96
N LEU A 110 13.53 -0.93 -2.21
CA LEU A 110 12.32 -1.27 -1.48
C LEU A 110 11.39 -2.16 -2.32
N LEU A 111 10.77 -3.10 -1.64
CA LEU A 111 9.64 -3.89 -2.15
C LEU A 111 8.50 -3.81 -1.13
N ALA A 112 7.39 -3.23 -1.50
CA ALA A 112 6.15 -3.38 -0.76
C ALA A 112 5.45 -4.65 -1.21
N VAL A 113 5.02 -5.47 -0.26
CA VAL A 113 4.24 -6.70 -0.50
C VAL A 113 2.89 -6.52 0.14
N GLU A 114 1.85 -6.44 -0.68
CA GLU A 114 0.46 -6.37 -0.22
C GLU A 114 -0.13 -7.77 -0.15
N MET A 115 -0.88 -8.03 0.91
CA MET A 115 -1.33 -9.37 1.27
C MET A 115 -2.75 -9.34 1.83
N PHE A 116 -3.48 -10.41 1.62
CA PHE A 116 -4.74 -10.66 2.27
C PHE A 116 -4.54 -11.59 3.47
N GLN A 117 -5.15 -11.25 4.61
CA GLN A 117 -5.34 -12.16 5.72
C GLN A 117 -6.74 -12.78 5.60
N THR A 118 -6.82 -14.09 5.41
CA THR A 118 -8.08 -14.82 5.35
C THR A 118 -8.71 -14.98 6.74
N GLU A 119 -9.96 -15.46 6.78
CA GLU A 119 -10.64 -15.78 8.05
C GLU A 119 -9.89 -16.83 8.89
N ASP A 120 -9.17 -17.74 8.25
CA ASP A 120 -8.37 -18.80 8.88
C ASP A 120 -6.91 -18.38 9.17
N ASP A 121 -6.61 -17.07 9.13
CA ASP A 121 -5.26 -16.51 9.34
C ASP A 121 -4.20 -17.00 8.34
N GLU A 122 -4.61 -17.34 7.14
CA GLU A 122 -3.67 -17.54 6.04
C GLU A 122 -3.29 -16.19 5.42
N ILE A 123 -2.05 -16.12 4.94
CA ILE A 123 -1.51 -14.93 4.28
C ILE A 123 -1.32 -15.22 2.80
N LEU A 124 -2.06 -14.51 1.97
CA LEU A 124 -2.00 -14.62 0.52
C LEU A 124 -1.44 -13.34 -0.07
N VAL A 125 -0.47 -13.46 -0.98
CA VAL A 125 0.09 -12.29 -1.70
C VAL A 125 -0.94 -11.79 -2.70
N ASN A 126 -1.22 -10.48 -2.67
CA ASN A 126 -2.07 -9.79 -3.63
C ASN A 126 -1.24 -9.14 -4.73
N GLU A 127 -0.39 -8.18 -4.36
CA GLU A 127 0.47 -7.49 -5.33
C GLU A 127 1.79 -7.04 -4.71
N VAL A 128 2.72 -6.64 -5.55
CA VAL A 128 4.02 -6.10 -5.13
C VAL A 128 4.33 -4.80 -5.83
N ALA A 129 5.02 -3.90 -5.12
CA ALA A 129 5.49 -2.64 -5.68
C ALA A 129 6.99 -2.46 -5.39
N PRO A 130 7.88 -2.57 -6.41
CA PRO A 130 9.33 -2.44 -6.23
C PRO A 130 9.76 -0.97 -6.18
N ARG A 131 9.25 -0.20 -5.24
CA ARG A 131 9.45 1.23 -5.04
C ARG A 131 8.96 1.67 -3.67
N PRO A 132 9.32 2.88 -3.19
CA PRO A 132 8.60 3.51 -2.07
C PRO A 132 7.09 3.46 -2.31
N HIS A 133 6.35 3.07 -1.28
CA HIS A 133 4.93 2.76 -1.39
C HIS A 133 4.10 3.49 -0.35
N ASN A 134 2.82 3.73 -0.68
CA ASN A 134 1.87 4.42 0.16
C ASN A 134 1.75 3.78 1.55
N SER A 135 1.75 2.44 1.64
CA SER A 135 1.73 1.70 2.90
C SER A 135 2.92 1.97 3.83
N GLY A 136 4.00 2.59 3.33
CA GLY A 136 5.18 2.95 4.11
C GLY A 136 5.31 4.44 4.43
N HIS A 137 4.36 5.29 4.04
CA HIS A 137 4.48 6.74 4.26
C HIS A 137 4.45 7.12 5.74
N TYR A 138 3.77 6.35 6.58
CA TYR A 138 3.79 6.54 8.04
C TYR A 138 5.22 6.55 8.61
N SER A 139 6.16 5.85 7.93
CA SER A 139 7.54 5.71 8.39
C SER A 139 8.32 7.03 8.43
N ILE A 140 7.84 8.08 7.77
CA ILE A 140 8.49 9.41 7.80
C ILE A 140 8.53 9.91 9.24
N GLU A 141 7.39 9.88 9.93
CA GLU A 141 7.26 10.39 11.30
C GLU A 141 7.39 9.28 12.35
N ALA A 142 6.84 8.09 12.09
CA ALA A 142 6.68 7.06 13.09
C ALA A 142 7.82 6.05 13.19
N SER A 143 8.71 5.92 12.19
CA SER A 143 9.86 4.99 12.24
C SER A 143 11.17 5.71 12.53
N TYR A 144 12.20 4.96 13.01
CA TYR A 144 13.56 5.52 13.20
C TYR A 144 14.17 5.94 11.86
N THR A 145 13.99 5.13 10.82
CA THR A 145 14.47 5.42 9.46
C THR A 145 13.28 5.29 8.51
N SER A 146 13.02 6.31 7.72
CA SER A 146 11.91 6.29 6.77
C SER A 146 12.18 5.31 5.62
N GLN A 147 11.11 4.85 4.96
CA GLN A 147 11.24 4.06 3.75
C GLN A 147 12.06 4.77 2.67
N PHE A 148 11.93 6.08 2.53
CA PHE A 148 12.66 6.85 1.54
C PHE A 148 14.17 6.83 1.79
N GLU A 149 14.59 7.02 3.05
CA GLU A 149 15.98 6.95 3.43
C GLU A 149 16.54 5.53 3.23
N ASN A 150 15.80 4.50 3.68
CA ASN A 150 16.25 3.11 3.48
C ASN A 150 16.29 2.71 2.00
N HIS A 151 15.42 3.28 1.15
CA HIS A 151 15.54 3.09 -0.29
C HIS A 151 16.88 3.60 -0.83
N LEU A 152 17.26 4.83 -0.46
CA LEU A 152 18.54 5.41 -0.87
C LEU A 152 19.72 4.62 -0.29
N ARG A 153 19.68 4.24 0.98
CA ARG A 153 20.72 3.42 1.61
C ARG A 153 20.89 2.08 0.87
N ALA A 154 19.77 1.42 0.55
CA ALA A 154 19.78 0.14 -0.14
C ALA A 154 20.42 0.22 -1.53
N ILE A 155 20.04 1.18 -2.37
CA ILE A 155 20.56 1.32 -3.74
C ILE A 155 22.00 1.85 -3.78
N LEU A 156 22.41 2.61 -2.78
CA LEU A 156 23.79 3.10 -2.62
C LEU A 156 24.69 2.15 -1.86
N ASN A 157 24.18 0.97 -1.50
CA ASN A 157 24.88 -0.04 -0.69
C ASN A 157 25.42 0.51 0.64
N LEU A 158 24.67 1.40 1.27
CA LEU A 158 24.93 1.86 2.63
C LEU A 158 24.25 0.93 3.64
N PRO A 159 24.73 0.87 4.91
CA PRO A 159 24.07 0.11 5.95
C PRO A 159 22.60 0.53 6.10
N LEU A 160 21.68 -0.44 6.12
CA LEU A 160 20.26 -0.15 6.29
C LEU A 160 19.98 0.42 7.69
N GLY A 161 19.16 1.45 7.74
CA GLY A 161 18.73 2.07 8.99
C GLY A 161 17.76 1.18 9.77
N ASN A 162 17.50 1.51 11.03
CA ASN A 162 16.53 0.83 11.86
C ASN A 162 15.11 1.09 11.34
N THR A 163 14.36 0.02 11.08
CA THR A 163 13.00 0.04 10.54
C THR A 163 11.91 0.03 11.62
N ASP A 164 12.27 -0.12 12.89
CA ASP A 164 11.30 -0.15 13.98
C ASP A 164 10.52 1.16 14.07
N SER A 165 9.30 1.06 14.56
CA SER A 165 8.48 2.24 14.84
C SER A 165 8.87 2.84 16.20
N LYS A 166 8.99 4.16 16.24
CA LYS A 166 9.14 4.95 17.47
C LYS A 166 7.83 5.04 18.25
N VAL A 167 6.73 5.13 17.49
CA VAL A 167 5.37 5.28 18.01
C VAL A 167 4.41 4.56 17.05
N ALA A 168 3.23 4.21 17.55
CA ALA A 168 2.14 3.83 16.66
C ALA A 168 1.72 5.04 15.82
N GLY A 169 1.41 4.80 14.55
CA GLY A 169 1.05 5.86 13.62
C GLY A 169 -0.05 5.45 12.66
N ILE A 170 -0.79 6.44 12.19
CA ILE A 170 -1.80 6.27 11.14
C ILE A 170 -1.46 7.25 10.01
N MET A 171 -1.34 6.74 8.80
CA MET A 171 -1.26 7.56 7.60
C MET A 171 -2.64 7.65 6.97
N VAL A 172 -3.04 8.85 6.61
CA VAL A 172 -4.32 9.14 5.94
C VAL A 172 -4.02 9.75 4.59
N ASN A 173 -4.64 9.25 3.52
CA ASN A 173 -4.51 9.87 2.21
C ASN A 173 -5.44 11.08 2.11
N LEU A 174 -4.87 12.26 1.87
CA LEU A 174 -5.64 13.42 1.43
C LEU A 174 -6.01 13.22 -0.04
N VAL A 175 -7.29 13.23 -0.34
CA VAL A 175 -7.79 13.02 -1.70
C VAL A 175 -8.64 14.20 -2.16
N GLY A 176 -8.72 14.39 -3.48
CA GLY A 176 -9.62 15.39 -4.05
C GLY A 176 -11.07 15.07 -3.74
N GLU A 177 -11.84 16.09 -3.38
CA GLU A 177 -13.25 16.00 -3.02
C GLU A 177 -14.10 15.59 -4.23
N GLU A 178 -15.14 14.80 -3.96
CA GLU A 178 -16.11 14.42 -4.97
C GLU A 178 -16.84 15.65 -5.53
N GLY A 179 -17.04 15.66 -6.84
CA GLY A 179 -17.73 16.78 -7.54
C GLY A 179 -16.83 17.99 -7.81
N TYR A 180 -15.56 18.02 -7.34
CA TYR A 180 -14.64 19.11 -7.61
C TYR A 180 -13.46 18.68 -8.51
N SER A 181 -13.15 19.53 -9.49
CA SER A 181 -11.93 19.39 -10.32
C SER A 181 -11.39 20.76 -10.66
N GLY A 182 -10.08 20.91 -10.64
CA GLY A 182 -9.42 22.18 -10.98
C GLY A 182 -8.24 22.50 -10.07
N GLN A 183 -7.97 23.78 -9.85
CA GLN A 183 -6.85 24.21 -9.02
C GLN A 183 -7.00 23.71 -7.59
N VAL A 184 -5.91 23.18 -7.04
CA VAL A 184 -5.87 22.69 -5.66
C VAL A 184 -6.09 23.80 -4.66
N VAL A 185 -7.00 23.55 -3.72
CA VAL A 185 -7.20 24.38 -2.51
C VAL A 185 -7.22 23.42 -1.33
N TYR A 186 -6.40 23.67 -0.32
CA TYR A 186 -6.40 22.93 0.94
C TYR A 186 -7.16 23.75 1.99
N GLU A 187 -8.45 23.48 2.15
CA GLU A 187 -9.27 24.13 3.16
C GLU A 187 -8.95 23.61 4.56
N ASN A 188 -8.96 24.48 5.54
CA ASN A 188 -8.72 24.17 6.96
C ASN A 188 -7.38 23.48 7.26
N ILE A 189 -6.39 23.60 6.39
CA ILE A 189 -5.06 22.98 6.61
C ILE A 189 -4.42 23.47 7.91
N GLU A 190 -4.65 24.74 8.30
CA GLU A 190 -4.19 25.32 9.55
C GLU A 190 -4.78 24.62 10.78
N LYS A 191 -6.02 24.12 10.69
CA LYS A 191 -6.66 23.36 11.77
C LYS A 191 -6.05 21.98 11.90
N ILE A 192 -5.71 21.34 10.77
CA ILE A 192 -5.02 20.05 10.76
C ILE A 192 -3.62 20.20 11.37
N MET A 193 -2.89 21.23 10.99
CA MET A 193 -1.55 21.52 11.53
C MET A 193 -1.56 21.89 13.02
N ALA A 194 -2.68 22.32 13.55
CA ALA A 194 -2.83 22.63 14.98
C ALA A 194 -3.09 21.38 15.85
N ILE A 195 -3.26 20.19 15.24
CA ILE A 195 -3.45 18.93 15.97
C ILE A 195 -2.08 18.37 16.31
N ASP A 196 -1.79 18.19 17.60
CA ASP A 196 -0.53 17.61 18.05
C ASP A 196 -0.30 16.20 17.47
N GLY A 197 0.88 15.97 16.92
CA GLY A 197 1.27 14.68 16.32
C GLY A 197 0.76 14.45 14.89
N VAL A 198 0.14 15.47 14.28
CA VAL A 198 -0.28 15.40 12.87
C VAL A 198 0.66 16.22 11.99
N THR A 199 1.18 15.61 10.94
CA THR A 199 2.07 16.24 9.95
C THR A 199 1.49 16.07 8.54
N PRO A 200 0.98 17.13 7.89
CA PRO A 200 0.54 17.07 6.52
C PRO A 200 1.74 17.06 5.55
N HIS A 201 1.74 16.15 4.60
CA HIS A 201 2.72 16.04 3.52
C HIS A 201 2.09 16.44 2.19
N ILE A 202 2.47 17.57 1.66
CA ILE A 202 1.92 18.13 0.42
C ILE A 202 2.83 17.79 -0.75
N TYR A 203 2.29 17.10 -1.77
CA TYR A 203 3.04 16.66 -2.96
C TYR A 203 3.27 17.76 -4.01
N GLY A 204 2.72 18.95 -3.80
CA GLY A 204 2.87 20.08 -4.73
C GLY A 204 2.10 19.92 -6.05
N LYS A 205 1.07 19.08 -6.09
CA LYS A 205 0.19 18.96 -7.26
C LYS A 205 -0.60 20.24 -7.45
N ARG A 206 -0.70 20.72 -8.68
CA ARG A 206 -1.38 21.99 -9.00
C ARG A 206 -2.88 21.84 -9.22
N GLU A 207 -3.31 20.65 -9.63
CA GLU A 207 -4.69 20.35 -9.95
C GLU A 207 -5.18 19.13 -9.17
N THR A 208 -6.44 19.14 -8.78
CA THR A 208 -7.13 18.03 -8.17
C THR A 208 -8.29 17.54 -9.03
N ARG A 209 -8.76 16.37 -8.73
CA ARG A 209 -9.99 15.74 -9.23
C ARG A 209 -10.47 14.73 -8.17
N PRO A 210 -11.74 14.28 -8.21
CA PRO A 210 -12.24 13.30 -7.27
C PRO A 210 -11.29 12.12 -7.06
N PHE A 211 -11.07 11.78 -5.80
CA PHE A 211 -10.23 10.67 -5.33
C PHE A 211 -8.74 10.72 -5.73
N ARG A 212 -8.26 11.80 -6.33
CA ARG A 212 -6.82 11.95 -6.60
C ARG A 212 -6.07 12.20 -5.30
N LYS A 213 -5.12 11.33 -4.95
CA LYS A 213 -4.20 11.54 -3.81
C LYS A 213 -3.41 12.84 -4.01
N MET A 214 -3.41 13.72 -3.01
CA MET A 214 -2.92 15.10 -3.06
C MET A 214 -1.63 15.29 -2.26
#